data_00d352ea359422d85c344e7df53a899a
#
_entry.id   00d352ea359422d85c344e7df53a899a
#
_cell.length_a   1.000
_cell.length_b   1.000
_cell.length_c   1.000
_cell.angle_alpha   90.00
_cell.angle_beta   90.00
_cell.angle_gamma   90.00
#
_symmetry.space_group_name_H-M   'P 1'
#
loop_
_entity.id
_entity.type
_entity.pdbx_description
1 polymer ?
#
loop_
_entity_poly.entity_id
_entity_poly.type
_entity_poly.pdbx_seq_one_letter_code
_entity_poly.pdbx_strand_id
1 'polypeptide(L)'
;GGEFYHFGTSHELLSSMLSIQNIVNDQREIMHHDRKPHPSIFVQNTELKPKWTQQNRNEWVENAYVGENWTLTQDNIVTGVPENDWTLTLSEGQCVDIVPIGAESWAVRPYGFNDKFRGDLADVEYLGRPFAEWAAERGIDLNAIEGRHDLQAARIFPIVDNTDDMGIVLRWMLGESTLAEGKAIWEKAKRMSADEISAEANLRRLVDQRTKLRLKNLPMIAKNWQHSVFYQSDLQTVAREYGKYDVALPNALPESASLLTRTCDAMFRSEAERQRTNGGTQSSEQAKKYEAAAFSLLREGLTTEALRVKQRPQLSVYADQIVWGRSPVRIDIAGGWTDTPPFCLMEGGNVVNLAINLNGQPPLQTYVKPCAEPHIILRSIDLGASEVITTYEELSAYNTVGSPFSIPKAALSLAGFLPRFCKDSYRSLEEQLRAFGCGIEVTLLSAIPAGSGLGTSSLLASTVLGALSDFCGLGWDKTEIGHRTLVLEQLLTTGGGWQDQYGGLLPGIKLLQTERGFSQSPDVRYLPGDLFQQPAYRECHLLYYTGITRTAKTILAEIVRRMFLNEHDELLQLREMKAHALEMFDAIQRLDFERMGRLVGKTWQQNQLLDAGTNPPAVEALTKQIDDLCLGYKLPG
;
A
#
# COMPACT_ATOMS: atom_id res chain seq x y z
N GLY A 1 -5.85 26.90 0.47
CA GLY A 1 -6.09 27.29 -0.90
C GLY A 1 -5.78 26.11 -1.81
N GLY A 2 -6.65 25.86 -2.80
CA GLY A 2 -6.37 24.85 -3.82
C GLY A 2 -5.50 25.44 -4.92
N GLU A 3 -4.69 24.61 -5.55
CA GLU A 3 -3.95 24.95 -6.78
C GLU A 3 -4.74 24.39 -7.97
N PHE A 4 -4.70 25.10 -9.08
CA PHE A 4 -5.35 24.69 -10.32
C PHE A 4 -4.29 24.41 -11.38
N TYR A 5 -4.31 23.20 -11.94
CA TYR A 5 -3.39 22.78 -12.99
C TYR A 5 -4.16 22.65 -14.32
N HIS A 6 -3.69 23.34 -15.34
CA HIS A 6 -4.29 23.34 -16.67
C HIS A 6 -3.45 22.54 -17.66
N PHE A 7 -4.10 21.84 -18.61
CA PHE A 7 -3.47 20.96 -19.58
C PHE A 7 -3.89 21.28 -21.03
N GLY A 8 -4.29 22.52 -21.28
CA GLY A 8 -4.88 22.92 -22.57
C GLY A 8 -3.87 23.14 -23.71
N THR A 9 -2.58 23.33 -23.38
CA THR A 9 -1.51 23.54 -24.36
C THR A 9 -0.33 22.62 -24.08
N SER A 10 0.58 22.46 -25.06
CA SER A 10 1.81 21.68 -24.89
C SER A 10 2.66 22.20 -23.73
N HIS A 11 2.78 23.52 -23.60
CA HIS A 11 3.49 24.15 -22.50
C HIS A 11 2.82 23.86 -21.14
N GLU A 12 1.51 23.98 -21.07
CA GLU A 12 0.75 23.70 -19.84
C GLU A 12 0.78 22.23 -19.45
N LEU A 13 0.76 21.31 -20.41
CA LEU A 13 0.95 19.89 -20.15
C LEU A 13 2.24 19.64 -19.36
N LEU A 14 3.35 20.13 -19.84
CA LEU A 14 4.66 19.90 -19.21
C LEU A 14 4.82 20.67 -17.90
N SER A 15 4.44 21.95 -17.85
CA SER A 15 4.58 22.77 -16.65
C SER A 15 3.66 22.30 -15.50
N SER A 16 2.43 21.92 -15.80
CA SER A 16 1.50 21.36 -14.82
C SER A 16 1.96 19.99 -14.30
N MET A 17 2.40 19.11 -15.20
CA MET A 17 2.94 17.81 -14.77
C MET A 17 4.22 17.96 -13.93
N LEU A 18 5.11 18.86 -14.31
CA LEU A 18 6.31 19.14 -13.52
C LEU A 18 5.97 19.65 -12.13
N SER A 19 5.00 20.55 -12.03
CA SER A 19 4.50 21.06 -10.76
C SER A 19 3.89 19.95 -9.90
N ILE A 20 3.02 19.12 -10.48
CA ILE A 20 2.38 17.99 -9.78
C ILE A 20 3.44 17.00 -9.28
N GLN A 21 4.44 16.65 -10.09
CA GLN A 21 5.50 15.72 -9.70
C GLN A 21 6.41 16.27 -8.59
N ASN A 22 6.46 17.58 -8.44
CA ASN A 22 7.26 18.24 -7.41
C ASN A 22 6.45 18.70 -6.18
N ILE A 23 5.15 18.37 -6.09
CA ILE A 23 4.35 18.65 -4.90
C ILE A 23 4.94 17.93 -3.69
N VAL A 24 5.08 18.65 -2.58
CA VAL A 24 5.53 18.13 -1.30
C VAL A 24 4.40 18.29 -0.29
N ASN A 25 3.83 17.18 0.13
CA ASN A 25 2.76 17.16 1.15
C ASN A 25 3.29 17.11 2.58
N ASP A 26 4.52 16.61 2.78
CA ASP A 26 5.17 16.52 4.09
C ASP A 26 6.38 17.47 4.15
N GLN A 27 6.31 18.50 4.99
CA GLN A 27 7.40 19.46 5.17
C GLN A 27 8.69 18.82 5.69
N ARG A 28 8.62 17.67 6.36
CA ARG A 28 9.80 16.92 6.80
C ARG A 28 10.62 16.41 5.61
N GLU A 29 9.98 16.12 4.49
CA GLU A 29 10.66 15.69 3.26
C GLU A 29 11.42 16.83 2.57
N ILE A 30 11.02 18.08 2.77
CA ILE A 30 11.74 19.26 2.21
C ILE A 30 13.14 19.39 2.81
N MET A 31 13.32 18.97 4.06
CA MET A 31 14.59 19.05 4.78
C MET A 31 15.60 17.97 4.38
N HIS A 32 15.20 16.98 3.60
CA HIS A 32 16.12 15.95 3.10
C HIS A 32 16.97 16.48 1.95
N HIS A 33 18.25 16.63 2.19
CA HIS A 33 19.25 17.08 1.19
C HIS A 33 19.35 16.18 -0.06
N ASP A 34 18.83 14.95 0.02
CA ASP A 34 18.88 13.96 -1.06
C ASP A 34 17.70 14.07 -2.04
N ARG A 35 16.72 14.92 -1.76
CA ARG A 35 15.59 15.09 -2.66
C ARG A 35 15.99 15.90 -3.89
N LYS A 36 15.94 15.26 -5.05
CA LYS A 36 16.12 15.91 -6.35
C LYS A 36 14.75 16.24 -6.95
N PRO A 37 14.55 17.46 -7.47
CA PRO A 37 13.35 17.77 -8.23
C PRO A 37 13.20 16.83 -9.43
N HIS A 38 11.96 16.51 -9.78
CA HIS A 38 11.70 15.77 -11.00
C HIS A 38 12.19 16.61 -12.21
N PRO A 39 12.96 16.03 -13.14
CA PRO A 39 13.35 16.73 -14.36
C PRO A 39 12.12 17.02 -15.23
N SER A 40 12.22 18.00 -16.13
CA SER A 40 11.17 18.30 -17.11
C SER A 40 11.16 17.32 -18.29
N ILE A 41 11.39 16.03 -18.02
CA ILE A 41 11.44 14.94 -19.00
C ILE A 41 10.47 13.85 -18.54
N PHE A 42 9.46 13.57 -19.37
CA PHE A 42 8.42 12.59 -19.09
C PHE A 42 8.43 11.51 -20.17
N VAL A 43 8.60 10.26 -19.75
CA VAL A 43 8.62 9.09 -20.66
C VAL A 43 7.64 8.05 -20.14
N GLN A 44 6.63 7.73 -20.93
CA GLN A 44 5.57 6.80 -20.52
C GLN A 44 5.27 5.77 -21.61
N ASN A 45 5.22 4.50 -21.23
CA ASN A 45 4.89 3.39 -22.14
C ASN A 45 5.65 3.48 -23.49
N THR A 46 6.95 3.69 -23.44
CA THR A 46 7.80 4.04 -24.57
C THR A 46 9.02 3.12 -24.61
N GLU A 47 9.45 2.74 -25.78
CA GLU A 47 10.80 2.23 -26.00
C GLU A 47 11.67 3.37 -26.51
N LEU A 48 12.62 3.83 -25.68
CA LEU A 48 13.49 4.95 -25.95
C LEU A 48 14.94 4.50 -25.91
N LYS A 49 15.65 4.62 -27.03
CA LYS A 49 17.06 4.24 -27.18
C LYS A 49 18.05 5.40 -26.97
N PRO A 50 17.76 6.64 -27.40
CA PRO A 50 18.66 7.77 -27.18
C PRO A 50 18.92 8.03 -25.69
N LYS A 51 20.12 8.51 -25.38
CA LYS A 51 20.47 8.93 -24.02
C LYS A 51 20.20 10.41 -23.85
N TRP A 52 19.61 10.76 -22.73
CA TRP A 52 19.40 12.15 -22.34
C TRP A 52 20.74 12.85 -22.08
N THR A 53 20.82 14.12 -22.49
CA THR A 53 21.94 15.03 -22.27
C THR A 53 21.48 16.19 -21.39
N GLN A 54 22.41 17.06 -20.99
CA GLN A 54 22.05 18.28 -20.24
C GLN A 54 21.27 19.32 -21.08
N GLN A 55 21.23 19.15 -22.38
CA GLN A 55 20.48 20.03 -23.29
C GLN A 55 18.99 19.64 -23.36
N ASN A 56 18.67 18.40 -23.08
CA ASN A 56 17.27 17.93 -23.10
C ASN A 56 16.49 18.51 -21.93
N ARG A 57 15.40 19.18 -22.23
CA ARG A 57 14.42 19.72 -21.27
C ARG A 57 13.08 19.88 -21.93
N ASN A 58 12.01 19.84 -21.12
CA ASN A 58 10.63 19.93 -21.58
C ASN A 58 10.31 18.85 -22.63
N GLU A 59 10.62 17.61 -22.30
CA GLU A 59 10.40 16.45 -23.17
C GLU A 59 9.19 15.66 -22.71
N TRP A 60 8.36 15.25 -23.66
CA TRP A 60 7.25 14.30 -23.41
C TRP A 60 7.27 13.22 -24.47
N VAL A 61 7.50 11.98 -24.06
CA VAL A 61 7.49 10.83 -24.97
C VAL A 61 6.51 9.80 -24.43
N GLU A 62 5.44 9.55 -25.17
CA GLU A 62 4.38 8.66 -24.74
C GLU A 62 3.91 7.72 -25.84
N ASN A 63 3.74 6.44 -25.50
CA ASN A 63 3.22 5.42 -26.41
C ASN A 63 3.96 5.37 -27.75
N ALA A 64 5.29 5.49 -27.69
CA ALA A 64 6.12 5.68 -28.86
C ALA A 64 7.36 4.78 -28.87
N TYR A 65 7.86 4.49 -30.06
CA TYR A 65 9.16 3.90 -30.29
C TYR A 65 10.10 4.96 -30.81
N VAL A 66 11.17 5.26 -30.06
CA VAL A 66 12.23 6.21 -30.43
C VAL A 66 13.53 5.44 -30.58
N GLY A 67 13.95 5.23 -31.82
CA GLY A 67 15.09 4.37 -32.19
C GLY A 67 16.45 5.00 -31.91
N GLU A 68 17.52 4.22 -32.12
CA GLU A 68 18.90 4.65 -31.86
C GLU A 68 19.36 5.82 -32.74
N ASN A 69 18.78 5.96 -33.92
CA ASN A 69 19.11 7.00 -34.88
C ASN A 69 18.24 8.26 -34.74
N TRP A 70 17.51 8.39 -33.63
CA TRP A 70 16.77 9.59 -33.31
C TRP A 70 17.61 10.53 -32.45
N THR A 71 17.41 11.83 -32.64
CA THR A 71 17.95 12.88 -31.79
C THR A 71 16.81 13.79 -31.35
N LEU A 72 16.62 13.90 -30.02
CA LEU A 72 15.73 14.88 -29.39
C LEU A 72 16.58 16.03 -28.83
N THR A 73 16.04 17.23 -28.84
CA THR A 73 16.78 18.44 -28.38
C THR A 73 16.13 19.04 -27.14
N GLN A 74 15.12 19.88 -27.31
CA GLN A 74 14.31 20.46 -26.24
C GLN A 74 12.92 20.84 -26.76
N ASP A 75 11.96 20.92 -25.85
CA ASP A 75 10.56 21.24 -26.15
C ASP A 75 9.99 20.29 -27.22
N ASN A 76 10.28 18.98 -27.08
CA ASN A 76 9.82 17.95 -27.99
C ASN A 76 8.72 17.11 -27.33
N ILE A 77 7.63 16.89 -28.05
CA ILE A 77 6.56 15.97 -27.70
C ILE A 77 6.48 14.90 -28.79
N VAL A 78 6.58 13.62 -28.39
CA VAL A 78 6.53 12.48 -29.30
C VAL A 78 5.46 11.51 -28.80
N THR A 79 4.41 11.31 -29.60
CA THR A 79 3.28 10.45 -29.22
C THR A 79 2.91 9.49 -30.36
N GLY A 80 2.50 8.28 -29.99
CA GLY A 80 1.91 7.29 -30.88
C GLY A 80 2.82 6.67 -31.92
N VAL A 81 4.10 6.98 -31.96
CA VAL A 81 5.03 6.50 -33.01
C VAL A 81 5.21 5.00 -32.92
N PRO A 82 4.92 4.24 -34.01
CA PRO A 82 5.12 2.80 -34.05
C PRO A 82 6.61 2.43 -34.13
N GLU A 83 6.92 1.13 -33.99
CA GLU A 83 8.27 0.61 -34.16
C GLU A 83 8.82 0.95 -35.55
N ASN A 84 10.04 1.51 -35.60
CA ASN A 84 10.65 2.06 -36.82
C ASN A 84 12.18 2.02 -36.74
N ASP A 85 12.82 2.24 -37.88
CA ASP A 85 14.27 2.34 -38.05
C ASP A 85 14.71 3.72 -38.55
N TRP A 86 13.88 4.75 -38.39
CA TRP A 86 14.11 6.08 -38.94
C TRP A 86 15.34 6.76 -38.33
N THR A 87 16.04 7.50 -39.20
CA THR A 87 16.99 8.50 -38.78
C THR A 87 16.27 9.85 -38.74
N LEU A 88 16.05 10.39 -37.56
CA LEU A 88 15.23 11.60 -37.35
C LEU A 88 15.83 12.49 -36.28
N THR A 89 15.97 13.77 -36.61
CA THR A 89 16.32 14.80 -35.63
C THR A 89 15.13 15.73 -35.44
N LEU A 90 14.65 15.85 -34.22
CA LEU A 90 13.68 16.86 -33.83
C LEU A 90 14.45 18.09 -33.31
N SER A 91 14.32 19.18 -34.03
CA SER A 91 14.84 20.47 -33.59
C SER A 91 14.02 20.99 -32.41
N GLU A 92 14.52 22.07 -31.78
CA GLU A 92 13.83 22.75 -30.69
C GLU A 92 12.39 23.09 -31.06
N GLY A 93 11.43 22.66 -30.20
CA GLY A 93 10.02 22.93 -30.38
C GLY A 93 9.31 22.10 -31.46
N GLN A 94 9.97 21.13 -32.08
CA GLN A 94 9.30 20.22 -33.01
C GLN A 94 8.67 19.04 -32.28
N CYS A 95 7.40 18.77 -32.57
CA CYS A 95 6.61 17.72 -31.98
C CYS A 95 6.06 16.77 -33.05
N VAL A 96 5.84 15.51 -32.67
CA VAL A 96 5.33 14.46 -33.56
C VAL A 96 4.22 13.69 -32.88
N ASP A 97 3.10 13.59 -33.57
CA ASP A 97 1.97 12.76 -33.17
C ASP A 97 1.60 11.83 -34.32
N ILE A 98 1.67 10.51 -34.10
CA ILE A 98 1.27 9.49 -35.07
C ILE A 98 0.02 8.83 -34.54
N VAL A 99 -1.08 8.99 -35.28
CA VAL A 99 -2.40 8.53 -34.86
C VAL A 99 -2.89 7.42 -35.79
N PRO A 100 -3.18 6.22 -35.27
CA PRO A 100 -3.76 5.16 -36.10
C PRO A 100 -5.19 5.52 -36.53
N ILE A 101 -5.43 5.41 -37.85
CA ILE A 101 -6.71 5.66 -38.49
C ILE A 101 -7.19 4.36 -39.14
N GLY A 102 -8.47 4.01 -38.97
CA GLY A 102 -9.00 2.77 -39.52
C GLY A 102 -8.25 1.52 -39.04
N ALA A 103 -8.18 0.49 -39.88
CA ALA A 103 -7.58 -0.79 -39.51
C ALA A 103 -6.04 -0.83 -39.63
N GLU A 104 -5.47 -0.18 -40.66
CA GLU A 104 -4.05 -0.35 -41.05
C GLU A 104 -3.29 0.95 -41.26
N SER A 105 -3.98 2.08 -41.41
CA SER A 105 -3.37 3.38 -41.74
C SER A 105 -3.02 4.20 -40.52
N TRP A 106 -2.20 5.24 -40.69
CA TRP A 106 -1.83 6.23 -39.69
C TRP A 106 -1.87 7.65 -40.25
N ALA A 107 -2.33 8.60 -39.44
CA ALA A 107 -2.14 10.01 -39.69
C ALA A 107 -0.77 10.45 -39.20
N VAL A 108 -0.03 11.18 -40.01
CA VAL A 108 1.29 11.74 -39.66
C VAL A 108 1.12 13.22 -39.35
N ARG A 109 1.22 13.58 -38.08
CA ARG A 109 0.95 14.93 -37.58
C ARG A 109 2.15 15.53 -36.84
N PRO A 110 3.13 16.12 -37.56
CA PRO A 110 4.09 17.01 -36.95
C PRO A 110 3.45 18.35 -36.61
N TYR A 111 3.87 18.96 -35.48
CA TYR A 111 3.40 20.29 -35.04
C TYR A 111 4.47 20.99 -34.19
N GLY A 112 4.31 22.27 -33.98
CA GLY A 112 5.21 23.06 -33.13
C GLY A 112 4.73 23.11 -31.68
N PHE A 113 5.65 23.06 -30.74
CA PHE A 113 5.40 23.14 -29.30
C PHE A 113 4.62 24.42 -28.92
N ASN A 114 4.89 25.52 -29.61
CA ASN A 114 4.27 26.83 -29.40
C ASN A 114 3.26 27.22 -30.48
N ASP A 115 2.92 26.31 -31.40
CA ASP A 115 1.98 26.62 -32.48
C ASP A 115 0.62 27.03 -31.90
N LYS A 116 -0.02 28.02 -32.51
CA LYS A 116 -1.42 28.34 -32.23
C LYS A 116 -2.33 27.25 -32.85
N PHE A 117 -3.34 26.85 -32.14
CA PHE A 117 -4.23 25.79 -32.63
C PHE A 117 -5.32 26.30 -33.60
N ARG A 118 -5.53 27.60 -33.73
CA ARG A 118 -6.57 28.20 -34.57
C ARG A 118 -6.05 29.40 -35.35
N GLY A 119 -6.69 29.64 -36.47
CA GLY A 119 -6.43 30.81 -37.33
C GLY A 119 -6.23 30.42 -38.80
N ASP A 120 -6.35 31.41 -39.71
CA ASP A 120 -6.13 31.21 -41.14
C ASP A 120 -4.66 30.85 -41.38
N LEU A 121 -4.41 29.91 -42.31
CA LEU A 121 -3.07 29.44 -42.63
C LEU A 121 -2.12 30.55 -43.14
N ALA A 122 -2.68 31.65 -43.64
CA ALA A 122 -1.85 32.79 -44.07
C ALA A 122 -1.26 33.57 -42.89
N ASP A 123 -1.89 33.47 -41.70
CA ASP A 123 -1.59 34.31 -40.53
C ASP A 123 -1.00 33.56 -39.33
N VAL A 124 -0.94 32.23 -39.41
CA VAL A 124 -0.50 31.36 -38.28
C VAL A 124 0.94 30.90 -38.46
N GLU A 125 1.55 30.55 -37.31
CA GLU A 125 2.83 29.83 -37.26
C GLU A 125 2.58 28.33 -37.28
N TYR A 126 3.50 27.62 -37.89
CA TYR A 126 3.53 26.16 -37.93
C TYR A 126 4.99 25.67 -37.85
N LEU A 127 5.28 24.77 -36.94
CA LEU A 127 6.63 24.29 -36.66
C LEU A 127 7.63 25.44 -36.36
N GLY A 128 7.16 26.47 -35.63
CA GLY A 128 7.97 27.61 -35.19
C GLY A 128 8.25 28.65 -36.26
N ARG A 129 7.51 28.68 -37.40
CA ARG A 129 7.66 29.66 -38.47
C ARG A 129 6.30 29.92 -39.17
N PRO A 130 6.18 31.03 -39.94
CA PRO A 130 4.96 31.29 -40.68
C PRO A 130 4.57 30.12 -41.58
N PHE A 131 3.31 29.69 -41.52
CA PHE A 131 2.81 28.58 -42.33
C PHE A 131 3.00 28.83 -43.83
N ALA A 132 2.82 30.08 -44.26
CA ALA A 132 3.03 30.48 -45.66
C ALA A 132 4.47 30.24 -46.17
N GLU A 133 5.48 30.45 -45.35
CA GLU A 133 6.88 30.15 -45.67
C GLU A 133 7.11 28.62 -45.75
N TRP A 134 6.55 27.87 -44.78
CA TRP A 134 6.63 26.40 -44.78
C TRP A 134 6.01 25.81 -46.06
N ALA A 135 4.87 26.33 -46.48
CA ALA A 135 4.17 25.91 -47.69
C ALA A 135 4.95 26.29 -48.97
N ALA A 136 5.43 27.52 -49.02
CA ALA A 136 6.17 28.02 -50.17
C ALA A 136 7.47 27.23 -50.45
N GLU A 137 8.25 26.91 -49.41
CA GLU A 137 9.44 26.04 -49.51
C GLU A 137 9.14 24.66 -50.09
N ARG A 138 7.93 24.17 -49.86
CA ARG A 138 7.46 22.83 -50.31
C ARG A 138 6.70 22.89 -51.63
N GLY A 139 6.52 24.10 -52.19
CA GLY A 139 5.73 24.31 -53.40
C GLY A 139 4.27 23.92 -53.25
N ILE A 140 3.69 24.20 -52.07
CA ILE A 140 2.26 23.94 -51.77
C ILE A 140 1.51 25.25 -51.96
N ASP A 141 0.43 25.21 -52.75
CA ASP A 141 -0.50 26.33 -52.88
C ASP A 141 -1.48 26.36 -51.69
N LEU A 142 -1.42 27.41 -50.87
CA LEU A 142 -2.32 27.59 -49.74
C LEU A 142 -3.80 27.58 -50.14
N ASN A 143 -4.14 28.04 -51.32
CA ASN A 143 -5.52 28.08 -51.79
C ASN A 143 -6.05 26.70 -52.17
N ALA A 144 -5.17 25.74 -52.40
CA ALA A 144 -5.54 24.35 -52.67
C ALA A 144 -5.76 23.51 -51.38
N ILE A 145 -5.49 24.06 -50.19
CA ILE A 145 -5.69 23.37 -48.91
C ILE A 145 -7.14 23.52 -48.47
N GLU A 146 -7.87 22.40 -48.35
CA GLU A 146 -9.20 22.36 -47.78
C GLU A 146 -9.17 22.76 -46.28
N GLY A 147 -10.09 23.63 -45.86
CA GLY A 147 -10.17 24.09 -44.47
C GLY A 147 -9.15 25.15 -44.07
N ARG A 148 -8.46 25.80 -45.02
CA ARG A 148 -7.35 26.74 -44.82
C ARG A 148 -7.62 27.91 -43.87
N HIS A 149 -8.89 28.23 -43.61
CA HIS A 149 -9.30 29.35 -42.74
C HIS A 149 -9.16 29.06 -41.25
N ASP A 150 -8.92 27.81 -40.89
CA ASP A 150 -8.60 27.41 -39.52
C ASP A 150 -7.60 26.25 -39.53
N LEU A 151 -6.49 26.43 -38.84
CA LEU A 151 -5.41 25.42 -38.76
C LEU A 151 -5.95 24.04 -38.25
N GLN A 152 -6.94 24.03 -37.36
CA GLN A 152 -7.55 22.79 -36.89
C GLN A 152 -8.37 22.06 -37.97
N ALA A 153 -8.97 22.83 -38.87
CA ALA A 153 -9.79 22.31 -39.97
C ALA A 153 -8.98 22.04 -41.25
N ALA A 154 -7.75 22.56 -41.33
CA ALA A 154 -6.91 22.44 -42.51
C ALA A 154 -6.45 20.98 -42.75
N ARG A 155 -6.76 20.43 -43.92
CA ARG A 155 -6.37 19.06 -44.30
C ARG A 155 -4.93 19.01 -44.82
N ILE A 156 -3.99 19.00 -43.90
CA ILE A 156 -2.55 19.02 -44.18
C ILE A 156 -1.80 17.75 -43.77
N PHE A 157 -2.42 16.89 -42.95
CA PHE A 157 -1.78 15.71 -42.37
C PHE A 157 -2.04 14.47 -43.24
N PRO A 158 -0.98 13.88 -43.86
CA PRO A 158 -1.14 12.72 -44.75
C PRO A 158 -1.48 11.47 -43.99
N ILE A 159 -2.29 10.60 -44.60
CA ILE A 159 -2.62 9.25 -44.15
C ILE A 159 -1.77 8.28 -44.94
N VAL A 160 -1.01 7.44 -44.24
CA VAL A 160 -0.09 6.45 -44.84
C VAL A 160 -0.34 5.07 -44.27
N ASP A 161 -0.01 4.03 -45.03
CA ASP A 161 -0.32 2.64 -44.71
C ASP A 161 0.91 1.82 -44.30
N ASN A 162 2.10 2.41 -44.32
CA ASN A 162 3.35 1.76 -43.94
C ASN A 162 4.32 2.72 -43.25
N THR A 163 5.26 2.16 -42.48
CA THR A 163 6.24 2.90 -41.67
C THR A 163 7.31 3.59 -42.50
N ASP A 164 7.64 3.10 -43.68
CA ASP A 164 8.67 3.68 -44.54
C ASP A 164 8.18 5.03 -45.12
N ASP A 165 7.00 5.01 -45.74
CA ASP A 165 6.35 6.24 -46.23
C ASP A 165 6.10 7.24 -45.09
N MET A 166 5.75 6.74 -43.91
CA MET A 166 5.56 7.56 -42.72
C MET A 166 6.84 8.31 -42.33
N GLY A 167 7.98 7.61 -42.25
CA GLY A 167 9.28 8.23 -41.93
C GLY A 167 9.73 9.23 -42.99
N ILE A 168 9.53 8.93 -44.28
CA ILE A 168 9.91 9.80 -45.40
C ILE A 168 9.06 11.07 -45.38
N VAL A 169 7.74 10.94 -45.29
CA VAL A 169 6.86 12.13 -45.33
C VAL A 169 6.99 12.98 -44.06
N LEU A 170 7.20 12.35 -42.89
CA LEU A 170 7.47 13.07 -41.65
C LEU A 170 8.71 13.92 -41.73
N ARG A 171 9.83 13.38 -42.20
CA ARG A 171 11.11 14.12 -42.40
C ARG A 171 10.92 15.28 -43.34
N TRP A 172 10.21 15.06 -44.47
CA TRP A 172 9.90 16.11 -45.40
C TRP A 172 9.06 17.25 -44.76
N MET A 173 8.05 16.89 -43.98
CA MET A 173 7.23 17.91 -43.29
C MET A 173 8.00 18.68 -42.23
N LEU A 174 8.93 18.04 -41.50
CA LEU A 174 9.72 18.68 -40.43
C LEU A 174 10.82 19.62 -40.94
N GLY A 175 11.50 19.32 -42.03
CA GLY A 175 12.59 20.18 -42.46
C GLY A 175 13.29 19.77 -43.75
N GLU A 176 13.22 18.53 -44.14
CA GLU A 176 13.91 18.03 -45.34
C GLU A 176 13.08 18.33 -46.63
N SER A 177 12.80 19.62 -46.86
CA SER A 177 11.92 20.04 -47.95
C SER A 177 12.41 19.63 -49.36
N THR A 178 13.70 19.33 -49.49
CA THR A 178 14.31 18.84 -50.74
C THR A 178 14.07 17.35 -51.01
N LEU A 179 13.46 16.61 -50.07
CA LEU A 179 13.15 15.18 -50.20
C LEU A 179 11.97 14.97 -51.17
N ALA A 180 12.23 14.80 -52.46
CA ALA A 180 11.20 14.72 -53.51
C ALA A 180 10.17 13.58 -53.24
N GLU A 181 10.60 12.45 -52.68
CA GLU A 181 9.74 11.33 -52.32
C GLU A 181 8.72 11.73 -51.23
N GLY A 182 9.13 12.53 -50.23
CA GLY A 182 8.23 13.02 -49.20
C GLY A 182 7.10 13.88 -49.73
N LYS A 183 7.43 14.77 -50.70
CA LYS A 183 6.44 15.56 -51.42
C LYS A 183 5.45 14.66 -52.19
N ALA A 184 5.97 13.66 -52.96
CA ALA A 184 5.15 12.75 -53.74
C ALA A 184 4.19 11.95 -52.86
N ILE A 185 4.64 11.49 -51.69
CA ILE A 185 3.79 10.79 -50.74
C ILE A 185 2.69 11.74 -50.21
N TRP A 186 3.05 12.96 -49.80
CA TRP A 186 2.12 13.95 -49.28
C TRP A 186 1.05 14.36 -50.30
N GLU A 187 1.43 14.55 -51.58
CA GLU A 187 0.49 14.90 -52.66
C GLU A 187 -0.46 13.77 -52.99
N LYS A 188 0.01 12.51 -53.00
CA LYS A 188 -0.78 11.32 -53.29
C LYS A 188 -1.67 10.88 -52.14
N ALA A 189 -1.26 11.11 -50.92
CA ALA A 189 -1.99 10.64 -49.75
C ALA A 189 -3.32 11.39 -49.56
N LYS A 190 -4.34 10.68 -49.07
CA LYS A 190 -5.49 11.36 -48.44
C LYS A 190 -4.97 12.16 -47.26
N ARG A 191 -5.42 13.40 -47.11
CA ARG A 191 -5.05 14.26 -46.00
C ARG A 191 -6.23 14.48 -45.09
N MET A 192 -5.98 14.55 -43.78
CA MET A 192 -6.95 14.87 -42.76
C MET A 192 -6.55 16.13 -42.00
N SER A 193 -7.53 16.78 -41.41
CA SER A 193 -7.31 17.87 -40.46
C SER A 193 -7.06 17.33 -39.06
N ALA A 194 -6.61 18.18 -38.13
CA ALA A 194 -6.45 17.81 -36.73
C ALA A 194 -7.78 17.40 -36.08
N ASP A 195 -8.86 18.11 -36.40
CA ASP A 195 -10.21 17.78 -35.91
C ASP A 195 -10.67 16.41 -36.41
N GLU A 196 -10.47 16.09 -37.70
CA GLU A 196 -10.80 14.78 -38.27
C GLU A 196 -9.97 13.66 -37.66
N ILE A 197 -8.67 13.87 -37.45
CA ILE A 197 -7.79 12.89 -36.79
C ILE A 197 -8.30 12.58 -35.39
N SER A 198 -8.67 13.63 -34.63
CA SER A 198 -9.20 13.45 -33.26
C SER A 198 -10.53 12.67 -33.25
N ALA A 199 -11.40 12.92 -34.26
CA ALA A 199 -12.69 12.24 -34.37
C ALA A 199 -12.59 10.79 -34.85
N GLU A 200 -11.63 10.49 -35.74
CA GLU A 200 -11.47 9.19 -36.42
C GLU A 200 -10.36 8.30 -35.84
N ALA A 201 -9.68 8.74 -34.79
CA ALA A 201 -8.58 7.99 -34.16
C ALA A 201 -9.03 6.58 -33.72
N ASN A 202 -8.27 5.57 -34.11
CA ASN A 202 -8.54 4.20 -33.66
C ASN A 202 -7.96 3.96 -32.26
N LEU A 203 -8.76 4.26 -31.24
CA LEU A 203 -8.37 4.13 -29.84
C LEU A 203 -7.95 2.71 -29.45
N ARG A 204 -8.54 1.69 -30.09
CA ARG A 204 -8.17 0.29 -29.82
C ARG A 204 -6.72 0.02 -30.21
N ARG A 205 -6.30 0.46 -31.40
CA ARG A 205 -4.91 0.32 -31.86
C ARG A 205 -3.93 1.09 -30.98
N LEU A 206 -4.32 2.27 -30.49
CA LEU A 206 -3.52 3.04 -29.54
C LEU A 206 -3.34 2.29 -28.20
N VAL A 207 -4.41 1.70 -27.67
CA VAL A 207 -4.36 0.89 -26.46
C VAL A 207 -3.54 -0.39 -26.66
N ASP A 208 -3.68 -1.05 -27.80
CA ASP A 208 -2.90 -2.26 -28.12
C ASP A 208 -1.40 -1.95 -28.20
N GLN A 209 -1.01 -0.85 -28.86
CA GLN A 209 0.38 -0.38 -28.92
C GLN A 209 0.92 -0.03 -27.52
N ARG A 210 0.14 0.71 -26.74
CA ARG A 210 0.49 1.06 -25.36
C ARG A 210 0.72 -0.18 -24.50
N THR A 211 -0.17 -1.18 -24.62
CA THR A 211 -0.05 -2.44 -23.88
C THR A 211 1.21 -3.19 -24.30
N LYS A 212 1.49 -3.27 -25.61
CA LYS A 212 2.70 -3.94 -26.14
C LYS A 212 3.98 -3.29 -25.61
N LEU A 213 4.08 -1.96 -25.65
CA LEU A 213 5.24 -1.23 -25.15
C LEU A 213 5.38 -1.35 -23.62
N ARG A 214 4.27 -1.28 -22.89
CA ARG A 214 4.26 -1.45 -21.43
C ARG A 214 4.77 -2.84 -21.03
N LEU A 215 4.27 -3.91 -21.67
CA LEU A 215 4.70 -5.28 -21.37
C LEU A 215 6.19 -5.50 -21.69
N LYS A 216 6.71 -4.87 -22.72
CA LYS A 216 8.14 -4.91 -23.06
C LYS A 216 9.00 -4.20 -22.01
N ASN A 217 8.49 -3.14 -21.40
CA ASN A 217 9.21 -2.34 -20.40
C ASN A 217 9.14 -2.91 -18.97
N LEU A 218 8.07 -3.63 -18.62
CA LEU A 218 7.88 -4.14 -17.26
C LEU A 218 9.08 -4.93 -16.71
N PRO A 219 9.69 -5.90 -17.44
CA PRO A 219 10.86 -6.62 -16.95
C PRO A 219 12.08 -5.71 -16.72
N MET A 220 12.23 -4.66 -17.52
CA MET A 220 13.33 -3.71 -17.38
C MET A 220 13.16 -2.82 -16.16
N ILE A 221 11.94 -2.35 -15.89
CA ILE A 221 11.60 -1.56 -14.71
C ILE A 221 11.82 -2.40 -13.46
N ALA A 222 11.37 -3.67 -13.46
CA ALA A 222 11.59 -4.60 -12.36
C ALA A 222 13.08 -4.92 -12.12
N LYS A 223 13.86 -5.10 -13.18
CA LYS A 223 15.30 -5.32 -13.09
C LYS A 223 16.03 -4.12 -12.48
N ASN A 224 15.57 -2.91 -12.77
CA ASN A 224 16.13 -1.66 -12.26
C ASN A 224 15.42 -1.16 -10.99
N TRP A 225 14.91 -2.06 -10.16
CA TRP A 225 14.05 -1.76 -9.02
C TRP A 225 14.62 -0.72 -8.04
N GLN A 226 15.95 -0.62 -7.90
CA GLN A 226 16.62 0.35 -7.02
C GLN A 226 16.45 1.81 -7.49
N HIS A 227 16.23 2.03 -8.77
CA HIS A 227 16.12 3.33 -9.41
C HIS A 227 14.79 3.55 -10.11
N SER A 228 13.88 2.59 -10.01
CA SER A 228 12.54 2.66 -10.59
C SER A 228 11.47 2.68 -9.51
N VAL A 229 10.25 2.96 -9.90
CA VAL A 229 9.07 2.96 -9.02
C VAL A 229 8.37 1.59 -8.96
N PHE A 230 9.01 0.50 -9.40
CA PHE A 230 8.36 -0.80 -9.54
C PHE A 230 7.65 -1.26 -8.26
N TYR A 231 8.38 -1.31 -7.14
CA TYR A 231 7.80 -1.71 -5.84
C TYR A 231 7.00 -0.60 -5.11
N GLN A 232 6.84 0.56 -5.72
CA GLN A 232 6.01 1.67 -5.24
C GLN A 232 4.71 1.79 -6.05
N SER A 233 4.64 1.12 -7.21
CA SER A 233 3.45 1.09 -8.06
C SER A 233 2.39 0.15 -7.49
N ASP A 234 1.18 0.21 -8.06
CA ASP A 234 0.14 -0.79 -7.81
C ASP A 234 0.59 -2.17 -8.35
N LEU A 235 1.17 -2.96 -7.45
CA LEU A 235 1.69 -4.29 -7.77
C LEU A 235 0.56 -5.29 -8.09
N GLN A 236 -0.67 -5.05 -7.63
CA GLN A 236 -1.84 -5.85 -7.97
C GLN A 236 -2.11 -5.79 -9.47
N THR A 237 -2.15 -4.58 -10.02
CA THR A 237 -2.33 -4.36 -11.46
C THR A 237 -1.16 -4.92 -12.26
N VAL A 238 0.07 -4.68 -11.83
CA VAL A 238 1.27 -5.22 -12.49
C VAL A 238 1.29 -6.75 -12.47
N ALA A 239 0.94 -7.38 -11.35
CA ALA A 239 0.87 -8.84 -11.23
C ALA A 239 -0.18 -9.46 -12.17
N ARG A 240 -1.34 -8.80 -12.32
CA ARG A 240 -2.36 -9.22 -13.31
C ARG A 240 -1.82 -9.20 -14.73
N GLU A 241 -1.06 -8.17 -15.09
CA GLU A 241 -0.43 -8.09 -16.43
C GLU A 241 0.61 -9.22 -16.62
N TYR A 242 1.48 -9.45 -15.62
CA TYR A 242 2.45 -10.55 -15.66
C TYR A 242 1.77 -11.92 -15.84
N GLY A 243 0.70 -12.17 -15.09
CA GLY A 243 -0.05 -13.42 -15.18
C GLY A 243 -0.81 -13.57 -16.50
N LYS A 244 -1.57 -12.54 -16.88
CA LYS A 244 -2.42 -12.55 -18.10
C LYS A 244 -1.61 -12.72 -19.38
N TYR A 245 -0.45 -12.10 -19.47
CA TYR A 245 0.41 -12.13 -20.67
C TYR A 245 1.60 -13.07 -20.55
N ASP A 246 1.63 -13.88 -19.50
CA ASP A 246 2.69 -14.86 -19.21
C ASP A 246 4.11 -14.26 -19.23
N VAL A 247 4.25 -13.07 -18.70
CA VAL A 247 5.54 -12.38 -18.60
C VAL A 247 6.43 -13.13 -17.60
N ALA A 248 7.70 -13.33 -17.94
CA ALA A 248 8.66 -13.98 -17.04
C ALA A 248 8.87 -13.14 -15.75
N LEU A 249 8.79 -13.79 -14.58
CA LEU A 249 9.03 -13.13 -13.31
C LEU A 249 10.45 -12.54 -13.26
N PRO A 250 10.63 -11.39 -12.62
CA PRO A 250 11.96 -10.80 -12.44
C PRO A 250 12.86 -11.72 -11.61
N ASN A 251 14.19 -11.51 -11.68
CA ASN A 251 15.13 -12.23 -10.82
C ASN A 251 14.79 -11.99 -9.34
N ALA A 252 15.12 -12.97 -8.48
CA ALA A 252 14.96 -12.80 -7.04
C ALA A 252 15.77 -11.61 -6.53
N LEU A 253 15.20 -10.86 -5.60
CA LEU A 253 15.91 -9.74 -4.98
C LEU A 253 17.07 -10.26 -4.11
N PRO A 254 18.19 -9.51 -4.05
CA PRO A 254 19.31 -9.85 -3.19
C PRO A 254 18.92 -9.70 -1.70
N GLU A 255 19.61 -10.41 -0.82
CA GLU A 255 19.42 -10.31 0.63
C GLU A 255 19.68 -8.90 1.19
N SER A 256 20.48 -8.10 0.48
CA SER A 256 20.74 -6.69 0.81
C SER A 256 19.56 -5.75 0.54
N ALA A 257 18.54 -6.19 -0.21
CA ALA A 257 17.32 -5.41 -0.38
C ALA A 257 16.56 -5.30 0.94
N SER A 258 15.87 -4.18 1.13
CA SER A 258 15.09 -3.96 2.36
C SER A 258 14.09 -5.10 2.57
N LEU A 259 13.88 -5.49 3.82
CA LEU A 259 12.97 -6.58 4.15
C LEU A 259 11.55 -6.31 3.62
N LEU A 260 11.10 -5.07 3.72
CA LEU A 260 9.78 -4.66 3.21
C LEU A 260 9.69 -4.81 1.68
N THR A 261 10.73 -4.41 0.93
CA THR A 261 10.77 -4.59 -0.53
C THR A 261 10.75 -6.08 -0.90
N ARG A 262 11.50 -6.92 -0.18
CA ARG A 262 11.52 -8.38 -0.38
C ARG A 262 10.15 -9.01 -0.08
N THR A 263 9.45 -8.49 0.90
CA THR A 263 8.08 -8.95 1.23
C THR A 263 7.09 -8.59 0.13
N CYS A 264 7.15 -7.35 -0.38
CA CYS A 264 6.33 -6.92 -1.53
C CYS A 264 6.65 -7.74 -2.79
N ASP A 265 7.93 -8.05 -3.07
CA ASP A 265 8.34 -8.90 -4.18
C ASP A 265 7.76 -10.32 -4.07
N ALA A 266 7.84 -10.93 -2.89
CA ALA A 266 7.28 -12.25 -2.66
C ALA A 266 5.75 -12.27 -2.87
N MET A 267 5.03 -11.25 -2.40
CA MET A 267 3.59 -11.13 -2.60
C MET A 267 3.22 -10.86 -4.07
N PHE A 268 3.98 -9.98 -4.74
CA PHE A 268 3.85 -9.75 -6.18
C PHE A 268 4.00 -11.04 -6.99
N ARG A 269 5.02 -11.86 -6.69
CA ARG A 269 5.22 -13.17 -7.32
C ARG A 269 4.06 -14.12 -7.06
N SER A 270 3.55 -14.14 -5.82
CA SER A 270 2.37 -14.94 -5.47
C SER A 270 1.17 -14.56 -6.33
N GLU A 271 0.89 -13.27 -6.45
CA GLU A 271 -0.25 -12.79 -7.21
C GLU A 271 -0.07 -13.02 -8.72
N ALA A 272 1.11 -12.77 -9.28
CA ALA A 272 1.39 -13.04 -10.69
C ALA A 272 1.17 -14.53 -11.03
N GLU A 273 1.62 -15.45 -10.17
CA GLU A 273 1.38 -16.88 -10.35
C GLU A 273 -0.10 -17.26 -10.24
N ARG A 274 -0.87 -16.62 -9.35
CA ARG A 274 -2.33 -16.83 -9.26
C ARG A 274 -3.08 -16.42 -10.52
N GLN A 275 -2.59 -15.37 -11.18
CA GLN A 275 -3.21 -14.82 -12.39
C GLN A 275 -2.81 -15.57 -13.70
N ARG A 276 -1.86 -16.50 -13.62
CA ARG A 276 -1.48 -17.30 -14.81
C ARG A 276 -2.60 -18.25 -15.21
N THR A 277 -3.17 -18.01 -16.36
CA THR A 277 -4.29 -18.81 -16.90
C THR A 277 -3.87 -20.23 -17.31
N ASN A 278 -2.60 -20.43 -17.65
CA ASN A 278 -2.06 -21.70 -18.13
C ASN A 278 -1.30 -22.49 -17.05
N GLY A 279 -1.20 -21.97 -15.82
CA GLY A 279 -0.33 -22.55 -14.76
C GLY A 279 -0.92 -23.75 -14.03
N GLY A 280 -2.22 -23.96 -14.08
CA GLY A 280 -2.89 -25.09 -13.42
C GLY A 280 -2.53 -25.24 -11.94
N THR A 281 -2.43 -26.49 -11.47
CA THR A 281 -2.13 -26.82 -10.07
C THR A 281 -0.73 -26.37 -9.65
N GLN A 282 0.27 -26.44 -10.53
CA GLN A 282 1.65 -26.07 -10.25
C GLN A 282 1.79 -24.57 -9.94
N SER A 283 1.13 -23.71 -10.70
CA SER A 283 1.14 -22.26 -10.47
C SER A 283 0.44 -21.92 -9.14
N SER A 284 -0.64 -22.61 -8.80
CA SER A 284 -1.33 -22.44 -7.52
C SER A 284 -0.45 -22.84 -6.32
N GLU A 285 0.33 -23.92 -6.41
CA GLU A 285 1.25 -24.32 -5.36
C GLU A 285 2.42 -23.32 -5.21
N GLN A 286 2.96 -22.84 -6.32
CA GLN A 286 4.03 -21.85 -6.32
C GLN A 286 3.55 -20.52 -5.73
N ALA A 287 2.33 -20.08 -6.04
CA ALA A 287 1.72 -18.89 -5.46
C ALA A 287 1.63 -19.00 -3.93
N LYS A 288 1.19 -20.14 -3.40
CA LYS A 288 1.15 -20.37 -1.94
C LYS A 288 2.53 -20.31 -1.29
N LYS A 289 3.57 -20.83 -1.96
CA LYS A 289 4.95 -20.75 -1.46
C LYS A 289 5.44 -19.32 -1.35
N TYR A 290 5.19 -18.50 -2.37
CA TYR A 290 5.55 -17.08 -2.36
C TYR A 290 4.79 -16.30 -1.29
N GLU A 291 3.48 -16.56 -1.13
CA GLU A 291 2.69 -15.94 -0.08
C GLU A 291 3.20 -16.28 1.33
N ALA A 292 3.49 -17.57 1.57
CA ALA A 292 4.08 -18.01 2.84
C ALA A 292 5.45 -17.35 3.09
N ALA A 293 6.27 -17.17 2.05
CA ALA A 293 7.54 -16.46 2.13
C ALA A 293 7.35 -14.99 2.49
N ALA A 294 6.37 -14.29 1.90
CA ALA A 294 6.05 -12.90 2.23
C ALA A 294 5.70 -12.73 3.71
N PHE A 295 4.79 -13.55 4.23
CA PHE A 295 4.42 -13.52 5.65
C PHE A 295 5.57 -13.93 6.58
N SER A 296 6.44 -14.83 6.13
CA SER A 296 7.64 -15.22 6.90
C SER A 296 8.64 -14.06 7.01
N LEU A 297 8.88 -13.32 5.92
CA LEU A 297 9.75 -12.14 5.92
C LEU A 297 9.19 -11.02 6.81
N LEU A 298 7.88 -10.77 6.77
CA LEU A 298 7.24 -9.80 7.65
C LEU A 298 7.47 -10.18 9.13
N ARG A 299 7.22 -11.45 9.46
CA ARG A 299 7.43 -11.99 10.81
C ARG A 299 8.90 -11.84 11.24
N GLU A 300 9.83 -12.17 10.38
CA GLU A 300 11.26 -11.99 10.64
C GLU A 300 11.57 -10.54 11.02
N GLY A 301 11.08 -9.55 10.24
CA GLY A 301 11.29 -8.13 10.52
C GLY A 301 10.77 -7.68 11.88
N LEU A 302 9.55 -8.11 12.21
CA LEU A 302 8.90 -7.74 13.47
C LEU A 302 9.49 -8.46 14.70
N THR A 303 10.08 -9.63 14.52
CA THR A 303 10.57 -10.43 15.65
C THR A 303 12.08 -10.34 15.87
N THR A 304 12.86 -9.91 14.87
CA THR A 304 14.33 -9.95 14.92
C THR A 304 14.89 -9.19 16.12
N GLU A 305 14.37 -8.01 16.42
CA GLU A 305 14.86 -7.19 17.54
C GLU A 305 14.56 -7.84 18.89
N ALA A 306 13.37 -8.38 19.07
CA ALA A 306 12.97 -9.08 20.29
C ALA A 306 13.77 -10.39 20.51
N LEU A 307 14.12 -11.07 19.43
CA LEU A 307 14.92 -12.30 19.49
C LEU A 307 16.38 -12.05 19.87
N ARG A 308 16.89 -10.84 19.65
CA ARG A 308 18.27 -10.46 20.05
C ARG A 308 18.41 -10.32 21.55
N VAL A 309 17.34 -9.91 22.26
CA VAL A 309 17.38 -9.67 23.70
C VAL A 309 16.89 -10.91 24.44
N LYS A 310 17.81 -11.82 24.71
CA LYS A 310 17.52 -13.02 25.52
C LYS A 310 17.26 -12.65 26.98
N GLN A 311 16.36 -13.40 27.62
CA GLN A 311 15.93 -13.18 29.00
C GLN A 311 16.65 -14.11 29.99
N ARG A 312 16.70 -13.70 31.25
CA ARG A 312 17.15 -14.52 32.37
C ARG A 312 16.07 -14.46 33.45
N PRO A 313 15.07 -15.37 33.42
CA PRO A 313 14.04 -15.39 34.43
C PRO A 313 14.64 -15.73 35.81
N GLN A 314 14.22 -14.98 36.82
CA GLN A 314 14.60 -15.16 38.22
C GLN A 314 13.32 -15.12 39.07
N LEU A 315 13.15 -16.09 39.96
CA LEU A 315 11.98 -16.12 40.82
C LEU A 315 11.92 -14.87 41.71
N SER A 316 10.83 -14.12 41.59
CA SER A 316 10.62 -12.82 42.25
C SER A 316 9.54 -12.86 43.33
N VAL A 317 9.01 -14.03 43.63
CA VAL A 317 7.91 -14.23 44.60
C VAL A 317 8.26 -15.31 45.62
N TYR A 318 7.61 -15.26 46.78
CA TYR A 318 7.68 -16.35 47.76
C TYR A 318 6.74 -17.50 47.40
N ALA A 319 6.96 -18.66 48.04
CA ALA A 319 6.26 -19.91 47.70
C ALA A 319 4.72 -19.86 47.90
N ASP A 320 4.23 -18.96 48.73
CA ASP A 320 2.82 -18.76 49.05
C ASP A 320 2.20 -17.54 48.32
N GLN A 321 2.99 -16.85 47.49
CA GLN A 321 2.50 -15.68 46.74
C GLN A 321 1.94 -16.04 45.38
N ILE A 322 0.97 -15.27 44.97
CA ILE A 322 0.33 -15.34 43.66
C ILE A 322 0.47 -13.97 42.98
N VAL A 323 0.97 -13.95 41.76
CA VAL A 323 0.89 -12.77 40.89
C VAL A 323 -0.46 -12.78 40.18
N TRP A 324 -1.20 -11.71 40.33
CA TRP A 324 -2.50 -11.54 39.71
C TRP A 324 -2.47 -10.43 38.66
N GLY A 325 -2.36 -10.80 37.40
CA GLY A 325 -2.49 -9.91 36.26
C GLY A 325 -3.96 -9.69 35.87
N ARG A 326 -4.31 -8.43 35.57
CA ARG A 326 -5.68 -8.07 35.14
C ARG A 326 -5.59 -7.01 34.02
N SER A 327 -6.42 -7.17 32.99
CA SER A 327 -6.52 -6.19 31.91
C SER A 327 -7.97 -5.84 31.58
N PRO A 328 -8.25 -4.56 31.29
CA PRO A 328 -9.48 -4.17 30.61
C PRO A 328 -9.50 -4.73 29.18
N VAL A 329 -10.60 -4.53 28.49
CA VAL A 329 -10.66 -4.68 27.03
C VAL A 329 -10.57 -3.32 26.36
N ARG A 330 -10.45 -3.28 25.03
CA ARG A 330 -10.38 -2.05 24.27
C ARG A 330 -11.53 -1.94 23.26
N ILE A 331 -11.92 -0.71 22.98
CA ILE A 331 -12.74 -0.36 21.83
C ILE A 331 -11.97 0.66 21.00
N ASP A 332 -11.73 0.40 19.72
CA ASP A 332 -11.28 1.40 18.77
C ASP A 332 -12.48 2.16 18.24
N ILE A 333 -12.38 3.47 18.14
CA ILE A 333 -13.46 4.33 17.65
C ILE A 333 -13.11 5.00 16.31
N ALA A 334 -11.84 5.12 15.99
CA ALA A 334 -11.36 5.57 14.68
C ALA A 334 -9.92 5.10 14.41
N GLY A 335 -9.60 4.88 13.17
CA GLY A 335 -8.24 4.60 12.69
C GLY A 335 -7.79 3.15 12.78
N GLY A 336 -8.63 2.23 13.25
CA GLY A 336 -8.32 0.79 13.20
C GLY A 336 -7.95 0.34 11.79
N TRP A 337 -7.12 -0.70 11.66
CA TRP A 337 -6.41 -1.16 10.46
C TRP A 337 -5.15 -0.36 10.12
N THR A 338 -5.06 0.93 10.43
CA THR A 338 -3.82 1.70 10.15
C THR A 338 -2.64 1.27 11.01
N ASP A 339 -2.89 0.56 12.09
CA ASP A 339 -1.91 -0.08 12.99
C ASP A 339 -1.42 -1.45 12.50
N THR A 340 -2.03 -1.98 11.43
CA THR A 340 -1.74 -3.33 10.93
C THR A 340 -0.56 -3.31 9.96
N PRO A 341 0.49 -4.16 10.17
CA PRO A 341 1.54 -4.35 9.20
C PRO A 341 1.00 -4.97 7.88
N PRO A 342 1.49 -4.55 6.72
CA PRO A 342 2.64 -3.68 6.48
C PRO A 342 2.34 -2.18 6.48
N PHE A 343 1.07 -1.73 6.49
CA PHE A 343 0.72 -0.32 6.35
C PHE A 343 1.41 0.55 7.42
N CYS A 344 1.34 0.16 8.70
CA CYS A 344 2.01 0.92 9.76
C CYS A 344 3.54 0.95 9.61
N LEU A 345 4.15 -0.06 8.98
CA LEU A 345 5.59 -0.07 8.71
C LEU A 345 5.97 0.89 7.58
N MET A 346 5.06 1.10 6.62
CA MET A 346 5.28 1.97 5.46
C MET A 346 4.98 3.44 5.77
N GLU A 347 3.90 3.71 6.52
CA GLU A 347 3.37 5.07 6.69
C GLU A 347 3.09 5.47 8.14
N GLY A 348 3.28 4.56 9.11
CA GLY A 348 2.83 4.75 10.49
C GLY A 348 1.32 4.63 10.63
N GLY A 349 0.83 4.43 11.85
CA GLY A 349 -0.58 4.27 12.19
C GLY A 349 -1.10 5.32 13.14
N ASN A 350 -2.40 5.62 13.06
CA ASN A 350 -3.12 6.47 14.01
C ASN A 350 -4.39 5.76 14.45
N VAL A 351 -4.54 5.49 15.74
CA VAL A 351 -5.76 4.85 16.28
C VAL A 351 -6.23 5.59 17.52
N VAL A 352 -7.51 5.97 17.55
CA VAL A 352 -8.18 6.47 18.75
C VAL A 352 -8.94 5.31 19.37
N ASN A 353 -8.56 4.94 20.61
CA ASN A 353 -9.24 3.88 21.33
C ASN A 353 -9.42 4.19 22.81
N LEU A 354 -10.24 3.38 23.45
CA LEU A 354 -10.51 3.47 24.87
C LEU A 354 -10.40 2.11 25.56
N ALA A 355 -9.84 2.10 26.75
CA ALA A 355 -9.82 0.95 27.63
C ALA A 355 -11.10 0.94 28.48
N ILE A 356 -11.81 -0.20 28.50
CA ILE A 356 -13.05 -0.33 29.24
C ILE A 356 -13.03 -1.56 30.16
N ASN A 357 -13.60 -1.38 31.35
CA ASN A 357 -13.97 -2.46 32.24
C ASN A 357 -15.43 -2.90 31.97
N LEU A 358 -15.72 -4.17 32.12
CA LEU A 358 -17.08 -4.67 32.02
C LEU A 358 -17.65 -4.83 33.44
N ASN A 359 -18.80 -4.22 33.72
CA ASN A 359 -19.40 -4.20 35.05
C ASN A 359 -18.42 -3.74 36.15
N GLY A 360 -17.54 -2.76 35.83
CA GLY A 360 -16.55 -2.23 36.75
C GLY A 360 -15.35 -3.15 37.03
N GLN A 361 -15.22 -4.28 36.34
CA GLN A 361 -14.13 -5.24 36.51
C GLN A 361 -13.35 -5.47 35.21
N PRO A 362 -12.00 -5.58 35.28
CA PRO A 362 -11.20 -6.07 34.18
C PRO A 362 -11.58 -7.51 33.82
N PRO A 363 -12.03 -7.78 32.59
CA PRO A 363 -12.58 -9.10 32.24
C PRO A 363 -11.51 -10.16 31.92
N LEU A 364 -10.25 -9.76 31.72
CA LEU A 364 -9.15 -10.66 31.42
C LEU A 364 -8.24 -10.78 32.63
N GLN A 365 -7.99 -12.00 33.08
CA GLN A 365 -7.25 -12.26 34.31
C GLN A 365 -6.29 -13.42 34.14
N THR A 366 -5.14 -13.32 34.77
CA THR A 366 -4.11 -14.36 34.81
C THR A 366 -3.56 -14.47 36.23
N TYR A 367 -3.45 -15.67 36.71
CA TYR A 367 -2.85 -15.99 38.01
C TYR A 367 -1.60 -16.81 37.76
N VAL A 368 -0.44 -16.38 38.29
CA VAL A 368 0.83 -17.11 38.22
C VAL A 368 1.31 -17.39 39.64
N LYS A 369 1.57 -18.65 39.93
CA LYS A 369 2.08 -19.06 41.23
C LYS A 369 3.16 -20.14 41.13
N PRO A 370 4.04 -20.28 42.14
CA PRO A 370 4.95 -21.42 42.23
C PRO A 370 4.22 -22.75 42.39
N CYS A 371 4.77 -23.82 41.88
CA CYS A 371 4.41 -25.18 42.23
C CYS A 371 5.64 -26.01 42.61
N ALA A 372 5.47 -27.02 43.45
CA ALA A 372 6.58 -27.78 44.04
C ALA A 372 7.34 -28.61 43.01
N GLU A 373 6.61 -29.20 42.07
CA GLU A 373 7.22 -30.06 41.04
C GLU A 373 7.79 -29.21 39.90
N PRO A 374 8.95 -29.58 39.32
CA PRO A 374 9.65 -28.84 38.28
C PRO A 374 9.01 -29.03 36.90
N HIS A 375 7.75 -28.63 36.78
CA HIS A 375 6.99 -28.63 35.52
C HIS A 375 6.14 -27.36 35.41
N ILE A 376 5.51 -27.13 34.25
CA ILE A 376 4.61 -26.01 34.05
C ILE A 376 3.17 -26.56 33.95
N ILE A 377 2.26 -25.97 34.72
CA ILE A 377 0.83 -26.28 34.68
C ILE A 377 0.11 -25.11 34.03
N LEU A 378 -0.64 -25.36 32.99
CA LEU A 378 -1.53 -24.38 32.35
C LEU A 378 -3.00 -24.76 32.62
N ARG A 379 -3.81 -23.77 33.03
CA ARG A 379 -5.24 -23.93 33.26
C ARG A 379 -6.02 -22.80 32.60
N SER A 380 -7.20 -23.12 32.08
CA SER A 380 -8.18 -22.13 31.63
C SER A 380 -9.49 -22.39 32.39
N ILE A 381 -9.94 -21.39 33.15
CA ILE A 381 -11.17 -21.50 33.96
C ILE A 381 -12.39 -21.51 33.04
N ASP A 382 -12.43 -20.61 32.09
CA ASP A 382 -13.53 -20.43 31.14
C ASP A 382 -13.70 -21.61 30.17
N LEU A 383 -12.60 -22.29 29.79
CA LEU A 383 -12.62 -23.44 28.91
C LEU A 383 -12.65 -24.78 29.67
N GLY A 384 -12.47 -24.77 30.99
CA GLY A 384 -12.35 -25.98 31.78
C GLY A 384 -11.21 -26.92 31.39
N ALA A 385 -10.14 -26.35 30.77
CA ALA A 385 -9.00 -27.10 30.25
C ALA A 385 -7.78 -27.01 31.16
N SER A 386 -6.94 -28.06 31.14
CA SER A 386 -5.66 -28.09 31.84
C SER A 386 -4.64 -28.89 31.03
N GLU A 387 -3.36 -28.44 31.07
CA GLU A 387 -2.22 -29.10 30.41
C GLU A 387 -1.01 -29.03 31.33
N VAL A 388 -0.22 -30.10 31.37
CA VAL A 388 1.08 -30.14 32.07
C VAL A 388 2.18 -30.23 31.04
N ILE A 389 3.20 -29.36 31.17
CA ILE A 389 4.35 -29.26 30.27
C ILE A 389 5.60 -29.65 31.03
N THR A 390 6.32 -30.63 30.51
CA THR A 390 7.52 -31.20 31.13
C THR A 390 8.77 -31.04 30.26
N THR A 391 8.58 -30.77 28.96
CA THR A 391 9.68 -30.69 27.99
C THR A 391 9.68 -29.37 27.20
N TYR A 392 10.82 -29.02 26.60
CA TYR A 392 10.92 -27.88 25.68
C TYR A 392 10.09 -28.07 24.41
N GLU A 393 9.95 -29.31 23.94
CA GLU A 393 9.15 -29.67 22.77
C GLU A 393 7.68 -29.34 23.02
N GLU A 394 7.13 -29.74 24.17
CA GLU A 394 5.76 -29.43 24.57
C GLU A 394 5.54 -27.92 24.73
N LEU A 395 6.50 -27.19 25.30
CA LEU A 395 6.45 -25.73 25.43
C LEU A 395 6.54 -25.03 24.08
N SER A 396 7.37 -25.54 23.16
CA SER A 396 7.54 -24.98 21.82
C SER A 396 6.35 -25.18 20.90
N ALA A 397 5.41 -26.09 21.26
CA ALA A 397 4.22 -26.41 20.47
C ALA A 397 3.09 -25.37 20.61
N TYR A 398 3.42 -24.08 20.66
CA TYR A 398 2.45 -22.99 20.77
C TYR A 398 1.68 -22.72 19.46
N ASN A 399 2.13 -23.26 18.33
CA ASN A 399 1.46 -23.13 17.03
C ASN A 399 0.46 -24.28 16.74
N THR A 400 0.19 -25.15 17.70
CA THR A 400 -0.77 -26.25 17.52
C THR A 400 -2.17 -25.68 17.31
N VAL A 401 -2.77 -25.97 16.16
CA VAL A 401 -4.11 -25.50 15.81
C VAL A 401 -5.15 -26.04 16.81
N GLY A 402 -5.95 -25.13 17.36
CA GLY A 402 -7.01 -25.48 18.32
C GLY A 402 -6.52 -25.68 19.77
N SER A 403 -5.23 -25.48 20.06
CA SER A 403 -4.75 -25.51 21.45
C SER A 403 -5.26 -24.30 22.23
N PRO A 404 -5.89 -24.49 23.40
CA PRO A 404 -6.31 -23.39 24.28
C PRO A 404 -5.13 -22.71 24.98
N PHE A 405 -3.93 -23.28 24.89
CA PHE A 405 -2.75 -22.83 25.61
C PHE A 405 -1.63 -22.24 24.71
N SER A 406 -1.92 -21.94 23.47
CA SER A 406 -0.97 -21.31 22.56
C SER A 406 -0.38 -20.00 23.13
N ILE A 407 -1.23 -19.13 23.70
CA ILE A 407 -0.84 -17.84 24.28
C ILE A 407 0.12 -18.03 25.47
N PRO A 408 -0.23 -18.78 26.55
CA PRO A 408 0.67 -18.92 27.69
C PRO A 408 1.95 -19.67 27.34
N LYS A 409 1.94 -20.64 26.42
CA LYS A 409 3.16 -21.31 25.93
C LYS A 409 4.10 -20.32 25.24
N ALA A 410 3.59 -19.48 24.34
CA ALA A 410 4.38 -18.47 23.66
C ALA A 410 4.90 -17.39 24.64
N ALA A 411 4.09 -16.97 25.61
CA ALA A 411 4.47 -16.02 26.64
C ALA A 411 5.59 -16.54 27.55
N LEU A 412 5.48 -17.78 28.03
CA LEU A 412 6.54 -18.45 28.81
C LEU A 412 7.83 -18.61 27.97
N SER A 413 7.69 -18.91 26.70
CA SER A 413 8.83 -18.97 25.78
C SER A 413 9.57 -17.63 25.74
N LEU A 414 8.85 -16.53 25.52
CA LEU A 414 9.40 -15.17 25.49
C LEU A 414 9.95 -14.71 26.85
N ALA A 415 9.39 -15.21 27.95
CA ALA A 415 9.91 -14.98 29.30
C ALA A 415 11.27 -15.66 29.57
N GLY A 416 11.74 -16.50 28.63
CA GLY A 416 13.04 -17.14 28.69
C GLY A 416 13.04 -18.61 29.08
N PHE A 417 11.87 -19.28 29.04
CA PHE A 417 11.78 -20.74 29.33
C PHE A 417 11.99 -21.64 28.10
N LEU A 418 12.36 -21.06 26.95
CA LEU A 418 12.92 -21.82 25.80
C LEU A 418 14.37 -21.41 25.55
N PRO A 419 15.25 -22.36 25.14
CA PRO A 419 16.67 -22.09 24.91
C PRO A 419 16.95 -20.92 23.96
N ARG A 420 16.12 -20.74 22.93
CA ARG A 420 16.31 -19.66 21.95
C ARG A 420 16.08 -18.26 22.54
N PHE A 421 15.32 -18.15 23.64
CA PHE A 421 15.01 -16.90 24.31
C PHE A 421 15.73 -16.73 25.65
N CYS A 422 16.42 -17.75 26.14
CA CYS A 422 17.16 -17.77 27.40
C CYS A 422 18.60 -17.35 27.22
N LYS A 423 19.12 -16.53 28.17
CA LYS A 423 20.56 -16.18 28.24
C LYS A 423 21.40 -17.38 28.65
N ASP A 424 20.88 -18.20 29.55
CA ASP A 424 21.58 -19.36 30.10
C ASP A 424 21.20 -20.61 29.31
N SER A 425 22.06 -21.62 29.36
CA SER A 425 21.87 -22.89 28.67
C SER A 425 21.56 -24.01 29.68
N TYR A 426 20.47 -24.73 29.43
CA TYR A 426 20.04 -25.87 30.24
C TYR A 426 19.80 -27.09 29.32
N ARG A 427 19.97 -28.30 29.85
CA ARG A 427 19.78 -29.54 29.10
C ARG A 427 18.31 -29.89 28.89
N SER A 428 17.46 -29.49 29.83
CA SER A 428 16.03 -29.76 29.82
C SER A 428 15.24 -28.64 30.51
N LEU A 429 13.92 -28.61 30.28
CA LEU A 429 13.00 -27.70 30.96
C LEU A 429 12.99 -27.98 32.48
N GLU A 430 13.08 -29.26 32.89
CA GLU A 430 13.16 -29.64 34.29
C GLU A 430 14.42 -29.05 34.95
N GLU A 431 15.60 -29.16 34.32
CA GLU A 431 16.82 -28.56 34.83
C GLU A 431 16.72 -27.05 34.98
N GLN A 432 16.13 -26.39 34.01
CA GLN A 432 15.90 -24.95 34.03
C GLN A 432 14.94 -24.54 35.19
N LEU A 433 13.85 -25.26 35.39
CA LEU A 433 12.88 -24.98 36.46
C LEU A 433 13.48 -25.27 37.86
N ARG A 434 14.31 -26.28 37.98
CA ARG A 434 15.10 -26.53 39.24
C ARG A 434 16.07 -25.37 39.51
N ALA A 435 16.75 -24.88 38.50
CA ALA A 435 17.62 -23.70 38.61
C ALA A 435 16.85 -22.41 38.88
N PHE A 436 15.64 -22.27 38.33
CA PHE A 436 14.74 -21.18 38.61
C PHE A 436 14.18 -21.21 40.05
N GLY A 437 14.06 -22.38 40.66
CA GLY A 437 13.71 -22.58 42.05
C GLY A 437 12.33 -23.21 42.28
N CYS A 438 11.48 -23.32 41.27
CA CYS A 438 10.15 -23.95 41.35
C CYS A 438 9.59 -24.29 39.98
N GLY A 439 8.53 -25.07 39.93
CA GLY A 439 7.64 -25.13 38.78
C GLY A 439 6.69 -23.94 38.73
N ILE A 440 5.95 -23.82 37.65
CA ILE A 440 5.09 -22.64 37.40
C ILE A 440 3.66 -23.10 37.10
N GLU A 441 2.68 -22.57 37.81
CA GLU A 441 1.26 -22.74 37.47
C GLU A 441 0.71 -21.41 36.93
N VAL A 442 0.17 -21.42 35.71
CA VAL A 442 -0.48 -20.30 35.05
C VAL A 442 -1.96 -20.61 34.84
N THR A 443 -2.83 -19.83 35.45
CA THR A 443 -4.27 -19.97 35.31
C THR A 443 -4.85 -18.77 34.61
N LEU A 444 -5.64 -19.00 33.56
CA LEU A 444 -6.26 -18.00 32.70
C LEU A 444 -7.77 -17.92 32.99
N LEU A 445 -8.31 -16.68 32.93
CA LEU A 445 -9.74 -16.42 32.93
C LEU A 445 -10.06 -15.33 31.90
N SER A 446 -10.91 -15.66 30.94
CA SER A 446 -11.53 -14.68 30.05
C SER A 446 -13.03 -14.64 30.32
N ALA A 447 -13.49 -13.53 30.91
CA ALA A 447 -14.92 -13.32 31.19
C ALA A 447 -15.70 -12.78 29.99
N ILE A 448 -15.11 -12.85 28.79
CA ILE A 448 -15.72 -12.44 27.50
C ILE A 448 -15.46 -13.51 26.45
N PRO A 449 -16.39 -13.69 25.51
CA PRO A 449 -16.21 -14.68 24.44
C PRO A 449 -15.03 -14.36 23.54
N ALA A 450 -14.31 -15.39 23.11
CA ALA A 450 -13.33 -15.25 22.04
C ALA A 450 -14.02 -14.76 20.74
N GLY A 451 -13.35 -13.91 19.99
CA GLY A 451 -13.92 -13.33 18.76
C GLY A 451 -14.96 -12.24 18.98
N SER A 452 -15.03 -11.67 20.19
CA SER A 452 -15.94 -10.56 20.53
C SER A 452 -15.56 -9.21 19.86
N GLY A 453 -14.40 -9.12 19.22
CA GLY A 453 -13.89 -7.87 18.63
C GLY A 453 -13.29 -6.88 19.64
N LEU A 454 -13.16 -7.27 20.91
CA LEU A 454 -12.67 -6.40 22.00
C LEU A 454 -11.17 -6.55 22.27
N GLY A 455 -10.38 -7.14 21.34
CA GLY A 455 -8.94 -7.36 21.50
C GLY A 455 -8.58 -8.47 22.50
N THR A 456 -9.49 -9.42 22.73
CA THR A 456 -9.38 -10.44 23.79
C THR A 456 -8.08 -11.22 23.74
N SER A 457 -7.66 -11.68 22.56
CA SER A 457 -6.46 -12.51 22.39
C SER A 457 -5.18 -11.76 22.76
N SER A 458 -4.99 -10.60 22.17
CA SER A 458 -3.81 -9.74 22.40
C SER A 458 -3.74 -9.26 23.85
N LEU A 459 -4.88 -8.90 24.42
CA LEU A 459 -4.94 -8.43 25.80
C LEU A 459 -4.75 -9.56 26.82
N LEU A 460 -5.24 -10.77 26.53
CA LEU A 460 -4.91 -11.94 27.36
C LEU A 460 -3.40 -12.23 27.30
N ALA A 461 -2.80 -12.17 26.11
CA ALA A 461 -1.36 -12.31 25.94
C ALA A 461 -0.57 -11.25 26.75
N SER A 462 -0.99 -9.99 26.67
CA SER A 462 -0.39 -8.90 27.45
C SER A 462 -0.53 -9.13 28.97
N THR A 463 -1.69 -9.65 29.41
CA THR A 463 -1.94 -9.93 30.83
C THR A 463 -1.02 -11.06 31.34
N VAL A 464 -0.84 -12.10 30.53
CA VAL A 464 0.11 -13.20 30.83
C VAL A 464 1.55 -12.72 30.87
N LEU A 465 1.97 -11.93 29.86
CA LEU A 465 3.33 -11.38 29.79
C LEU A 465 3.62 -10.45 30.98
N GLY A 466 2.65 -9.60 31.36
CA GLY A 466 2.78 -8.74 32.54
C GLY A 466 2.90 -9.54 33.84
N ALA A 467 2.06 -10.53 34.03
CA ALA A 467 2.13 -11.41 35.20
C ALA A 467 3.44 -12.19 35.28
N LEU A 468 3.94 -12.69 34.11
CA LEU A 468 5.23 -13.36 34.02
C LEU A 468 6.40 -12.39 34.24
N SER A 469 6.28 -11.14 33.82
CA SER A 469 7.31 -10.13 34.10
C SER A 469 7.53 -9.95 35.60
N ASP A 470 6.45 -9.81 36.36
CA ASP A 470 6.53 -9.69 37.81
C ASP A 470 6.99 -10.99 38.47
N PHE A 471 6.43 -12.14 38.04
CA PHE A 471 6.76 -13.44 38.62
C PHE A 471 8.21 -13.84 38.38
N CYS A 472 8.74 -13.52 37.21
CA CYS A 472 10.10 -13.88 36.78
C CYS A 472 11.12 -12.76 36.93
N GLY A 473 10.77 -11.62 37.57
CA GLY A 473 11.67 -10.49 37.80
C GLY A 473 12.28 -9.90 36.52
N LEU A 474 11.49 -9.84 35.41
CA LEU A 474 11.98 -9.39 34.11
C LEU A 474 11.98 -7.87 33.97
N GLY A 475 11.18 -7.16 34.78
CA GLY A 475 11.14 -5.69 34.81
C GLY A 475 10.59 -5.02 33.56
N TRP A 476 9.71 -5.70 32.83
CA TRP A 476 9.11 -5.14 31.63
C TRP A 476 8.06 -4.07 32.00
N ASP A 477 8.19 -2.90 31.44
CA ASP A 477 7.15 -1.87 31.52
C ASP A 477 5.99 -2.14 30.54
N LYS A 478 4.97 -1.29 30.55
CA LYS A 478 3.79 -1.46 29.67
C LYS A 478 4.13 -1.36 28.18
N THR A 479 5.12 -0.56 27.82
CA THR A 479 5.57 -0.40 26.43
C THR A 479 6.26 -1.66 25.95
N GLU A 480 7.16 -2.21 26.77
CA GLU A 480 7.84 -3.47 26.49
C GLU A 480 6.87 -4.66 26.43
N ILE A 481 5.89 -4.72 27.35
CA ILE A 481 4.82 -5.74 27.32
C ILE A 481 4.02 -5.64 26.01
N GLY A 482 3.66 -4.42 25.59
CA GLY A 482 2.96 -4.19 24.33
C GLY A 482 3.76 -4.65 23.11
N HIS A 483 5.05 -4.32 23.08
CA HIS A 483 5.96 -4.79 22.02
C HIS A 483 6.10 -6.32 22.01
N ARG A 484 6.29 -6.96 23.16
CA ARG A 484 6.36 -8.41 23.28
C ARG A 484 5.06 -9.12 22.93
N THR A 485 3.93 -8.46 23.15
CA THR A 485 2.63 -8.97 22.69
C THR A 485 2.55 -9.00 21.17
N LEU A 486 3.02 -7.96 20.48
CA LEU A 486 3.09 -7.95 19.01
C LEU A 486 3.97 -9.11 18.50
N VAL A 487 5.13 -9.31 19.14
CA VAL A 487 6.04 -10.44 18.81
C VAL A 487 5.35 -11.79 19.06
N LEU A 488 4.65 -11.93 20.20
CA LEU A 488 3.92 -13.15 20.53
C LEU A 488 2.87 -13.49 19.46
N GLU A 489 2.12 -12.51 19.00
CA GLU A 489 1.13 -12.70 17.92
C GLU A 489 1.78 -13.13 16.61
N GLN A 490 2.95 -12.58 16.27
CA GLN A 490 3.73 -13.04 15.12
C GLN A 490 4.21 -14.48 15.28
N LEU A 491 4.61 -14.89 16.49
CA LEU A 491 4.96 -16.30 16.79
C LEU A 491 3.76 -17.23 16.62
N LEU A 492 2.56 -16.79 16.98
CA LEU A 492 1.31 -17.53 16.81
C LEU A 492 0.73 -17.47 15.39
N THR A 493 1.39 -16.73 14.46
CA THR A 493 0.92 -16.53 13.08
C THR A 493 -0.45 -15.83 12.96
N THR A 494 -0.84 -15.06 13.96
CA THR A 494 -2.12 -14.33 13.95
C THR A 494 -2.04 -13.01 13.19
N GLY A 495 -0.86 -12.38 13.15
CA GLY A 495 -0.57 -11.26 12.23
C GLY A 495 -1.29 -9.94 12.54
N GLY A 496 -1.78 -9.73 13.75
CA GLY A 496 -2.51 -8.52 14.14
C GLY A 496 -1.65 -7.25 14.19
N GLY A 497 -2.33 -6.09 14.32
CA GLY A 497 -1.71 -4.79 14.60
C GLY A 497 -1.38 -4.61 16.08
N TRP A 498 -0.99 -3.38 16.43
CA TRP A 498 -0.60 -3.05 17.81
C TRP A 498 -1.71 -2.38 18.63
N GLN A 499 -2.85 -2.03 18.04
CA GLN A 499 -3.90 -1.29 18.75
C GLN A 499 -4.52 -2.05 19.94
N ASP A 500 -4.60 -3.37 19.84
CA ASP A 500 -5.27 -4.20 20.83
C ASP A 500 -4.56 -4.15 22.17
N GLN A 501 -3.29 -4.54 22.18
CA GLN A 501 -2.50 -4.57 23.41
C GLN A 501 -2.31 -3.20 24.02
N TYR A 502 -1.89 -2.19 23.25
CA TYR A 502 -1.70 -0.84 23.77
C TYR A 502 -3.03 -0.18 24.15
N GLY A 503 -4.13 -0.55 23.47
CA GLY A 503 -5.48 -0.08 23.79
C GLY A 503 -5.93 -0.46 25.20
N GLY A 504 -5.62 -1.65 25.66
CA GLY A 504 -5.96 -2.13 27.00
C GLY A 504 -4.87 -1.91 28.05
N LEU A 505 -3.58 -2.06 27.69
CA LEU A 505 -2.45 -1.82 28.61
C LEU A 505 -2.39 -0.38 29.12
N LEU A 506 -2.74 0.58 28.27
CA LEU A 506 -2.74 2.00 28.59
C LEU A 506 -4.16 2.44 28.94
N PRO A 507 -4.36 3.12 30.09
CA PRO A 507 -5.70 3.43 30.57
C PRO A 507 -6.38 4.53 29.76
N GLY A 508 -7.69 4.67 29.96
CA GLY A 508 -8.47 5.81 29.50
C GLY A 508 -8.66 5.86 27.99
N ILE A 509 -8.92 7.06 27.50
CA ILE A 509 -9.12 7.38 26.09
C ILE A 509 -7.85 8.00 25.55
N LYS A 510 -7.42 7.60 24.38
CA LYS A 510 -6.14 8.02 23.82
C LYS A 510 -6.07 7.89 22.32
N LEU A 511 -5.26 8.74 21.72
CA LEU A 511 -4.72 8.59 20.37
C LEU A 511 -3.36 7.89 20.49
N LEU A 512 -3.21 6.80 19.78
CA LEU A 512 -1.98 6.06 19.61
C LEU A 512 -1.44 6.34 18.21
N GLN A 513 -0.17 6.71 18.09
CA GLN A 513 0.47 7.05 16.82
C GLN A 513 1.83 6.37 16.70
N THR A 514 2.11 5.76 15.56
CA THR A 514 3.45 5.24 15.24
C THR A 514 4.04 5.94 14.03
N GLU A 515 5.36 6.06 14.01
CA GLU A 515 6.13 6.41 12.82
C GLU A 515 6.32 5.18 11.92
N ARG A 516 6.71 5.42 10.67
CA ARG A 516 7.10 4.36 9.73
C ARG A 516 8.34 3.61 10.24
N GLY A 517 8.45 2.32 9.96
CA GLY A 517 9.58 1.47 10.34
C GLY A 517 9.15 0.25 11.15
N PHE A 518 10.09 -0.64 11.42
CA PHE A 518 9.82 -1.88 12.17
C PHE A 518 9.69 -1.66 13.69
N SER A 519 10.17 -0.54 14.20
CA SER A 519 9.94 -0.15 15.61
C SER A 519 8.54 0.42 15.76
N GLN A 520 7.60 -0.42 16.18
CA GLN A 520 6.18 -0.10 16.33
C GLN A 520 5.82 0.13 17.81
N SER A 521 6.44 1.15 18.42
CA SER A 521 6.11 1.63 19.76
C SER A 521 5.31 2.93 19.66
N PRO A 522 3.99 2.92 19.94
CA PRO A 522 3.17 4.10 19.73
C PRO A 522 3.42 5.21 20.75
N ASP A 523 3.51 6.42 20.24
CA ASP A 523 3.34 7.63 21.04
C ASP A 523 1.90 7.75 21.49
N VAL A 524 1.70 8.17 22.74
CA VAL A 524 0.39 8.20 23.40
C VAL A 524 -0.03 9.63 23.71
N ARG A 525 -1.19 10.03 23.22
CA ARG A 525 -1.84 11.28 23.60
C ARG A 525 -3.16 10.99 24.29
N TYR A 526 -3.21 11.22 25.60
CA TYR A 526 -4.43 11.02 26.37
C TYR A 526 -5.47 12.10 26.07
N LEU A 527 -6.74 11.69 26.07
CA LEU A 527 -7.90 12.50 25.77
C LEU A 527 -8.80 12.64 27.02
N PRO A 528 -9.59 13.73 27.13
CA PRO A 528 -10.53 13.88 28.23
C PRO A 528 -11.61 12.80 28.21
N GLY A 529 -11.96 12.29 29.39
CA GLY A 529 -12.97 11.25 29.57
C GLY A 529 -14.42 11.76 29.63
N ASP A 530 -14.61 13.07 29.58
CA ASP A 530 -15.90 13.71 29.85
C ASP A 530 -17.05 13.17 29.00
N LEU A 531 -16.84 13.02 27.68
CA LEU A 531 -17.86 12.51 26.74
C LEU A 531 -18.26 11.05 27.00
N PHE A 532 -17.54 10.33 27.85
CA PHE A 532 -17.82 8.92 28.17
C PHE A 532 -18.19 8.70 29.64
N GLN A 533 -17.78 9.58 30.54
CA GLN A 533 -17.89 9.39 31.99
C GLN A 533 -18.98 10.26 32.62
N GLN A 534 -19.23 11.47 32.07
CA GLN A 534 -20.29 12.33 32.61
C GLN A 534 -21.66 11.66 32.43
N PRO A 535 -22.55 11.73 33.45
CA PRO A 535 -23.85 11.05 33.40
C PRO A 535 -24.67 11.36 32.14
N ALA A 536 -24.66 12.63 31.70
CA ALA A 536 -25.41 13.08 30.52
C ALA A 536 -24.99 12.36 29.22
N TYR A 537 -23.72 11.99 29.09
CA TYR A 537 -23.19 11.33 27.90
C TYR A 537 -23.07 9.81 28.09
N ARG A 538 -22.74 9.35 29.29
CA ARG A 538 -22.55 7.91 29.58
C ARG A 538 -23.78 7.08 29.20
N GLU A 539 -24.97 7.59 29.47
CA GLU A 539 -26.22 6.92 29.16
C GLU A 539 -26.54 6.87 27.66
N CYS A 540 -25.81 7.64 26.84
CA CYS A 540 -25.93 7.63 25.39
C CYS A 540 -25.03 6.61 24.69
N HIS A 541 -24.18 5.90 25.46
CA HIS A 541 -23.30 4.85 24.91
C HIS A 541 -23.88 3.46 25.19
N LEU A 542 -23.99 2.66 24.15
CA LEU A 542 -24.44 1.26 24.27
C LEU A 542 -23.43 0.31 23.64
N LEU A 543 -22.93 -0.65 24.40
CA LEU A 543 -22.19 -1.81 23.89
C LEU A 543 -23.13 -3.01 23.85
N TYR A 544 -23.45 -3.46 22.62
CA TYR A 544 -24.35 -4.58 22.40
C TYR A 544 -23.60 -5.79 21.86
N TYR A 545 -23.75 -6.95 22.53
CA TYR A 545 -23.16 -8.20 22.08
C TYR A 545 -24.09 -8.90 21.08
N THR A 546 -23.66 -9.01 19.83
CA THR A 546 -24.49 -9.56 18.74
C THR A 546 -24.58 -11.10 18.76
N GLY A 547 -23.70 -11.78 19.49
CA GLY A 547 -23.58 -13.24 19.44
C GLY A 547 -22.96 -13.79 18.16
N ILE A 548 -22.52 -12.91 17.26
CA ILE A 548 -21.92 -13.29 15.98
C ILE A 548 -20.40 -13.31 16.15
N THR A 549 -19.82 -14.50 15.99
CA THR A 549 -18.36 -14.65 15.93
C THR A 549 -17.90 -14.59 14.48
N ARG A 550 -16.86 -13.78 14.20
CA ARG A 550 -16.25 -13.70 12.87
C ARG A 550 -15.00 -14.55 12.79
N THR A 551 -14.76 -15.10 11.60
CA THR A 551 -13.47 -15.71 11.28
C THR A 551 -12.51 -14.60 10.83
N ALA A 552 -12.01 -13.81 11.78
CA ALA A 552 -11.15 -12.64 11.52
C ALA A 552 -9.88 -12.97 10.71
N LYS A 553 -9.39 -14.20 10.80
CA LYS A 553 -8.12 -14.62 10.21
C LYS A 553 -8.07 -14.54 8.69
N THR A 554 -9.16 -14.90 7.99
CA THR A 554 -9.21 -14.87 6.52
C THR A 554 -9.30 -13.44 5.99
N ILE A 555 -10.11 -12.61 6.64
CA ILE A 555 -10.27 -11.19 6.30
C ILE A 555 -8.96 -10.44 6.48
N LEU A 556 -8.30 -10.66 7.62
CA LEU A 556 -7.00 -10.05 7.93
C LEU A 556 -5.94 -10.42 6.86
N ALA A 557 -5.85 -11.70 6.49
CA ALA A 557 -4.87 -12.14 5.49
C ALA A 557 -5.11 -11.50 4.12
N GLU A 558 -6.37 -11.31 3.72
CA GLU A 558 -6.73 -10.70 2.43
C GLU A 558 -6.40 -9.20 2.41
N ILE A 559 -6.73 -8.46 3.46
CA ILE A 559 -6.39 -7.04 3.58
C ILE A 559 -4.87 -6.85 3.59
N VAL A 560 -4.15 -7.64 4.39
CA VAL A 560 -2.67 -7.58 4.45
C VAL A 560 -2.04 -7.92 3.09
N ARG A 561 -2.59 -8.87 2.36
CA ARG A 561 -2.14 -9.21 1.00
C ARG A 561 -2.25 -8.01 0.06
N ARG A 562 -3.40 -7.31 0.07
CA ARG A 562 -3.62 -6.12 -0.75
C ARG A 562 -2.72 -4.96 -0.35
N MET A 563 -2.45 -4.79 0.94
CA MET A 563 -1.45 -3.81 1.43
C MET A 563 -0.05 -4.09 0.85
N PHE A 564 0.41 -5.35 0.82
CA PHE A 564 1.69 -5.71 0.23
C PHE A 564 1.75 -5.46 -1.28
N LEU A 565 0.62 -5.55 -1.95
CA LEU A 565 0.49 -5.31 -3.39
C LEU A 565 0.35 -3.82 -3.73
N ASN A 566 0.38 -2.93 -2.75
CA ASN A 566 0.16 -1.49 -2.91
C ASN A 566 -1.12 -1.18 -3.70
N GLU A 567 -2.20 -1.94 -3.45
CA GLU A 567 -3.46 -1.69 -4.13
C GLU A 567 -3.93 -0.26 -3.84
N HIS A 568 -4.13 0.50 -4.91
CA HIS A 568 -4.30 1.95 -4.83
C HIS A 568 -5.49 2.37 -3.96
N ASP A 569 -6.65 1.78 -4.21
CA ASP A 569 -7.89 2.14 -3.51
C ASP A 569 -7.81 1.78 -2.03
N GLU A 570 -7.19 0.64 -1.69
CA GLU A 570 -6.99 0.22 -0.30
C GLU A 570 -6.04 1.14 0.45
N LEU A 571 -4.89 1.49 -0.15
CA LEU A 571 -3.95 2.41 0.48
C LEU A 571 -4.55 3.81 0.66
N LEU A 572 -5.32 4.29 -0.32
CA LEU A 572 -6.04 5.56 -0.20
C LEU A 572 -7.02 5.52 0.96
N GLN A 573 -7.83 4.44 1.07
CA GLN A 573 -8.78 4.26 2.16
C GLN A 573 -8.09 4.24 3.53
N LEU A 574 -6.96 3.54 3.65
CA LEU A 574 -6.18 3.50 4.90
C LEU A 574 -5.60 4.86 5.28
N ARG A 575 -5.14 5.65 4.30
CA ARG A 575 -4.69 7.05 4.53
C ARG A 575 -5.83 7.94 5.00
N GLU A 576 -7.03 7.79 4.44
CA GLU A 576 -8.22 8.50 4.90
C GLU A 576 -8.61 8.08 6.33
N MET A 577 -8.54 6.79 6.67
CA MET A 577 -8.78 6.30 8.03
C MET A 577 -7.75 6.86 9.02
N LYS A 578 -6.48 6.96 8.61
CA LYS A 578 -5.42 7.57 9.41
C LYS A 578 -5.68 9.06 9.69
N ALA A 579 -6.13 9.81 8.68
CA ALA A 579 -6.52 11.22 8.84
C ALA A 579 -7.80 11.35 9.70
N HIS A 580 -8.77 10.47 9.50
CA HIS A 580 -10.02 10.44 10.26
C HIS A 580 -9.80 10.22 11.77
N ALA A 581 -8.77 9.47 12.17
CA ALA A 581 -8.40 9.34 13.57
C ALA A 581 -8.05 10.70 14.21
N LEU A 582 -7.45 11.62 13.46
CA LEU A 582 -7.16 12.98 13.95
C LEU A 582 -8.42 13.85 14.03
N GLU A 583 -9.39 13.66 13.12
CA GLU A 583 -10.70 14.31 13.22
C GLU A 583 -11.46 13.86 14.48
N MET A 584 -11.41 12.56 14.80
CA MET A 584 -11.98 12.00 16.01
C MET A 584 -11.29 12.55 17.27
N PHE A 585 -9.96 12.60 17.25
CA PHE A 585 -9.16 13.21 18.33
C PHE A 585 -9.59 14.64 18.60
N ASP A 586 -9.73 15.49 17.56
CA ASP A 586 -10.17 16.88 17.70
C ASP A 586 -11.61 17.00 18.26
N ALA A 587 -12.53 16.15 17.80
CA ALA A 587 -13.91 16.14 18.30
C ALA A 587 -13.98 15.81 19.80
N ILE A 588 -13.24 14.80 20.26
CA ILE A 588 -13.20 14.42 21.68
C ILE A 588 -12.52 15.51 22.51
N GLN A 589 -11.43 16.10 22.01
CA GLN A 589 -10.70 17.15 22.74
C GLN A 589 -11.53 18.43 22.92
N ARG A 590 -12.42 18.71 21.96
CA ARG A 590 -13.37 19.82 22.03
C ARG A 590 -14.67 19.50 22.78
N LEU A 591 -14.82 18.28 23.26
CA LEU A 591 -16.04 17.77 23.90
C LEU A 591 -17.27 17.87 22.99
N ASP A 592 -17.10 17.70 21.67
CA ASP A 592 -18.16 17.73 20.67
C ASP A 592 -18.77 16.33 20.52
N PHE A 593 -19.79 16.05 21.35
CA PHE A 593 -20.43 14.72 21.41
C PHE A 593 -21.12 14.33 20.11
N GLU A 594 -21.83 15.26 19.47
CA GLU A 594 -22.54 14.98 18.22
C GLU A 594 -21.57 14.68 17.07
N ARG A 595 -20.51 15.49 16.96
CA ARG A 595 -19.48 15.25 15.95
C ARG A 595 -18.79 13.90 16.19
N MET A 596 -18.45 13.58 17.44
CA MET A 596 -17.88 12.28 17.79
C MET A 596 -18.79 11.14 17.34
N GLY A 597 -20.09 11.20 17.62
CA GLY A 597 -21.05 10.17 17.21
C GLY A 597 -21.12 10.00 15.69
N ARG A 598 -21.18 11.10 14.93
CA ARG A 598 -21.14 11.07 13.46
C ARG A 598 -19.84 10.47 12.91
N LEU A 599 -18.70 10.78 13.55
CA LEU A 599 -17.39 10.22 13.17
C LEU A 599 -17.29 8.72 13.45
N VAL A 600 -17.97 8.19 14.50
CA VAL A 600 -18.10 6.75 14.71
C VAL A 600 -18.82 6.08 13.52
N GLY A 601 -19.88 6.69 13.02
CA GLY A 601 -20.60 6.24 11.82
C GLY A 601 -19.71 6.28 10.57
N LYS A 602 -18.89 7.33 10.41
CA LYS A 602 -17.90 7.41 9.30
C LYS A 602 -16.86 6.28 9.41
N THR A 603 -16.37 5.97 10.60
CA THR A 603 -15.48 4.80 10.81
C THR A 603 -16.14 3.50 10.35
N TRP A 604 -17.43 3.31 10.65
CA TRP A 604 -18.17 2.14 10.19
C TRP A 604 -18.24 2.03 8.66
N GLN A 605 -18.51 3.14 7.98
CA GLN A 605 -18.49 3.20 6.52
C GLN A 605 -17.10 2.87 5.94
N GLN A 606 -16.05 3.44 6.52
CA GLN A 606 -14.67 3.18 6.11
C GLN A 606 -14.28 1.71 6.27
N ASN A 607 -14.67 1.08 7.37
CA ASN A 607 -14.41 -0.35 7.59
C ASN A 607 -15.10 -1.24 6.54
N GLN A 608 -16.32 -0.89 6.13
CA GLN A 608 -17.06 -1.61 5.09
C GLN A 608 -16.47 -1.41 3.69
N LEU A 609 -15.90 -0.23 3.40
CA LEU A 609 -15.18 0.02 2.15
C LEU A 609 -13.88 -0.78 2.06
N LEU A 610 -13.20 -0.93 3.19
CA LEU A 610 -11.96 -1.72 3.26
C LEU A 610 -12.25 -3.22 3.09
N ASP A 611 -13.32 -3.71 3.71
CA ASP A 611 -13.77 -5.11 3.62
C ASP A 611 -15.30 -5.23 3.72
N ALA A 612 -15.94 -5.64 2.64
CA ALA A 612 -17.38 -5.85 2.58
C ALA A 612 -17.89 -6.93 3.56
N GLY A 613 -17.03 -7.89 3.93
CA GLY A 613 -17.34 -8.92 4.95
C GLY A 613 -17.45 -8.37 6.38
N THR A 614 -17.07 -7.11 6.58
CA THR A 614 -17.18 -6.42 7.88
C THR A 614 -18.62 -6.28 8.35
N ASN A 615 -19.58 -6.18 7.43
CA ASN A 615 -21.01 -6.05 7.75
C ASN A 615 -21.81 -7.29 7.34
N PRO A 616 -21.87 -8.35 8.16
CA PRO A 616 -22.66 -9.52 7.82
C PRO A 616 -24.17 -9.20 7.85
N PRO A 617 -25.00 -9.92 7.07
CA PRO A 617 -26.44 -9.63 6.92
C PRO A 617 -27.22 -9.50 8.24
N ALA A 618 -26.86 -10.28 9.25
CA ALA A 618 -27.51 -10.22 10.57
C ALA A 618 -27.19 -8.91 11.32
N VAL A 619 -25.98 -8.38 11.17
CA VAL A 619 -25.60 -7.07 11.73
C VAL A 619 -26.28 -5.96 10.94
N GLU A 620 -26.32 -6.05 9.62
CA GLU A 620 -27.02 -5.07 8.78
C GLU A 620 -28.52 -4.99 9.11
N ALA A 621 -29.17 -6.15 9.34
CA ALA A 621 -30.57 -6.18 9.73
C ALA A 621 -30.83 -5.53 11.11
N LEU A 622 -29.89 -5.70 12.06
CA LEU A 622 -29.96 -5.06 13.37
C LEU A 622 -29.74 -3.55 13.26
N THR A 623 -28.69 -3.13 12.58
CA THR A 623 -28.34 -1.70 12.47
C THR A 623 -29.39 -0.88 11.74
N LYS A 624 -30.07 -1.44 10.73
CA LYS A 624 -31.22 -0.82 10.07
C LYS A 624 -32.40 -0.51 11.00
N GLN A 625 -32.52 -1.23 12.13
CA GLN A 625 -33.60 -0.98 13.09
C GLN A 625 -33.28 0.16 14.06
N ILE A 626 -32.02 0.53 14.19
CA ILE A 626 -31.57 1.55 15.15
C ILE A 626 -30.93 2.77 14.48
N ASP A 627 -30.90 2.81 13.15
CA ASP A 627 -30.16 3.84 12.38
C ASP A 627 -30.68 5.27 12.68
N ASP A 628 -32.00 5.43 12.85
CA ASP A 628 -32.63 6.70 13.20
C ASP A 628 -32.54 7.06 14.70
N LEU A 629 -32.07 6.14 15.53
CA LEU A 629 -31.93 6.33 16.98
C LEU A 629 -30.50 6.67 17.41
N CYS A 630 -29.53 6.52 16.51
CA CYS A 630 -28.12 6.67 16.82
C CYS A 630 -27.45 7.79 16.02
N LEU A 631 -26.54 8.53 16.64
CA LEU A 631 -25.64 9.43 15.91
C LEU A 631 -24.63 8.68 15.05
N GLY A 632 -24.26 7.49 15.46
CA GLY A 632 -23.39 6.56 14.76
C GLY A 632 -23.17 5.28 15.54
N TYR A 633 -22.81 4.23 14.83
CA TYR A 633 -22.49 2.92 15.39
C TYR A 633 -21.38 2.26 14.57
N LYS A 634 -20.70 1.30 15.16
CA LYS A 634 -19.71 0.45 14.50
C LYS A 634 -19.52 -0.87 15.23
N LEU A 635 -18.96 -1.86 14.56
CA LEU A 635 -18.43 -3.04 15.23
C LEU A 635 -17.01 -2.74 15.72
N PRO A 636 -16.67 -3.04 17.00
CA PRO A 636 -15.30 -3.00 17.51
C PRO A 636 -14.43 -4.07 16.83
N GLY A 637 -13.18 -3.77 16.58
CA GLY A 637 -12.19 -4.69 16.04
C GLY A 637 -12.04 -4.74 14.55
#